data_a1c373d65e0a472cc9e38f1b4f7353ab
#
_entry.id   a1c373d65e0a472cc9e38f1b4f7353ab
#
_cell.length_a   1.000
_cell.length_b   1.000
_cell.length_c   1.000
_cell.angle_alpha   90.00
_cell.angle_beta   90.00
_cell.angle_gamma   90.00
#
_symmetry.space_group_name_H-M   'P 1'
#
loop_
_entity.id
_entity.type
_entity.pdbx_description
1 polymer ?
#
loop_
_entity_poly.entity_id
_entity_poly.type
_entity_poly.pdbx_seq_one_letter_code
_entity_poly.pdbx_strand_id
1 'polypeptide(L)'
;SAASDVYKRQCDVSTICCGMAASMASILLSAGSKGKRCALKNSEIMIHQPLASLEGQASDIEINAKRICKQKKKLSLILSENSKQSLEKIIHDCDRDYYLDPLEALEYGLIDEII
;
A
#
# COMPACT_ATOMS: atom_id res chain seq x y z
N SER A 1 25.07 -10.54 -4.80
CA SER A 1 25.20 -11.87 -4.20
C SER A 1 24.22 -12.86 -4.80
N ALA A 2 24.45 -14.14 -4.61
CA ALA A 2 23.55 -15.20 -5.10
C ALA A 2 22.12 -15.03 -4.54
N ALA A 3 21.98 -14.67 -3.27
CA ALA A 3 20.70 -14.42 -2.65
C ALA A 3 19.98 -13.19 -3.27
N SER A 4 20.72 -12.13 -3.56
CA SER A 4 20.21 -10.95 -4.24
C SER A 4 19.76 -11.27 -5.67
N ASP A 5 20.51 -12.12 -6.40
CA ASP A 5 20.18 -12.52 -7.75
C ASP A 5 18.94 -13.42 -7.79
N VAL A 6 18.79 -14.34 -6.84
CA VAL A 6 17.59 -15.16 -6.70
C VAL A 6 16.36 -14.28 -6.41
N TYR A 7 16.49 -13.32 -5.53
CA TYR A 7 15.42 -12.37 -5.21
C TYR A 7 14.98 -11.58 -6.45
N LYS A 8 15.95 -11.14 -7.26
CA LYS A 8 15.68 -10.38 -8.49
C LYS A 8 15.05 -11.21 -9.61
N ARG A 9 15.08 -12.54 -9.49
CA ARG A 9 14.53 -13.46 -10.49
C ARG A 9 13.10 -13.91 -10.17
N GLN A 10 12.42 -13.22 -9.30
CA GLN A 10 11.01 -13.52 -9.02
C GLN A 10 10.17 -13.37 -10.28
N CYS A 11 9.12 -14.18 -10.37
CA CYS A 11 8.18 -14.08 -11.48
C CYS A 11 7.49 -12.74 -11.50
N ASP A 12 7.19 -12.25 -12.68
CA ASP A 12 6.36 -11.08 -12.84
C ASP A 12 4.95 -11.36 -12.30
N VAL A 13 4.39 -10.37 -11.62
CA VAL A 13 3.04 -10.44 -11.07
C VAL A 13 2.23 -9.29 -11.64
N SER A 14 1.15 -9.61 -12.31
CA SER A 14 0.16 -8.63 -12.76
C SER A 14 -0.91 -8.48 -11.70
N THR A 15 -1.27 -7.24 -11.38
CA THR A 15 -2.34 -6.93 -10.42
C THR A 15 -3.43 -6.14 -11.11
N ILE A 16 -4.68 -6.47 -10.78
CA ILE A 16 -5.84 -5.81 -11.38
C ILE A 16 -6.85 -5.49 -10.28
N CYS A 17 -7.23 -4.23 -10.18
CA CYS A 17 -8.32 -3.80 -9.31
C CYS A 17 -9.64 -3.97 -10.05
N CYS A 18 -10.51 -4.87 -9.56
CA CYS A 18 -11.83 -5.12 -10.10
C CYS A 18 -12.87 -4.72 -9.04
N GLY A 19 -13.37 -3.50 -9.09
CA GLY A 19 -14.31 -2.97 -8.12
C GLY A 19 -13.62 -2.11 -7.07
N MET A 20 -13.12 -2.68 -5.99
CA MET A 20 -12.44 -1.92 -4.94
C MET A 20 -11.18 -2.62 -4.44
N ALA A 21 -10.11 -1.86 -4.29
CA ALA A 21 -8.91 -2.28 -3.59
C ALA A 21 -8.68 -1.33 -2.41
N ALA A 22 -8.99 -1.78 -1.21
CA ALA A 22 -8.92 -0.97 0.00
C ALA A 22 -7.93 -1.54 1.01
N SER A 23 -7.26 -0.70 1.78
CA SER A 23 -6.34 -1.10 2.85
C SER A 23 -5.20 -1.99 2.31
N MET A 24 -5.06 -3.20 2.84
CA MET A 24 -4.03 -4.14 2.41
C MET A 24 -4.16 -4.53 0.93
N ALA A 25 -5.38 -4.55 0.38
CA ALA A 25 -5.58 -4.83 -1.03
C ALA A 25 -4.95 -3.74 -1.92
N SER A 26 -4.98 -2.48 -1.48
CA SER A 26 -4.31 -1.39 -2.21
C SER A 26 -2.79 -1.55 -2.21
N ILE A 27 -2.22 -2.05 -1.13
CA ILE A 27 -0.79 -2.34 -1.03
C ILE A 27 -0.41 -3.48 -1.98
N LEU A 28 -1.20 -4.55 -2.00
CA LEU A 28 -1.00 -5.67 -2.93
C LEU A 28 -1.11 -5.21 -4.39
N LEU A 29 -2.10 -4.38 -4.69
CA LEU A 29 -2.26 -3.80 -6.03
C LEU A 29 -1.00 -3.04 -6.46
N SER A 30 -0.48 -2.19 -5.59
CA SER A 30 0.72 -1.39 -5.88
C SER A 30 2.01 -2.22 -5.96
N ALA A 31 2.01 -3.42 -5.38
CA ALA A 31 3.17 -4.31 -5.32
C ALA A 31 3.35 -5.17 -6.57
N GLY A 32 2.46 -5.11 -7.53
CA GLY A 32 2.62 -5.78 -8.81
C GLY A 32 3.86 -5.30 -9.56
N SER A 33 4.27 -6.08 -10.55
CA SER A 33 5.42 -5.72 -11.40
C SER A 33 5.15 -4.40 -12.13
N LYS A 34 6.15 -3.54 -12.21
CA LYS A 34 6.02 -2.25 -12.89
C LYS A 34 5.57 -2.46 -14.34
N GLY A 35 4.58 -1.68 -14.76
CA GLY A 35 3.94 -1.79 -16.06
C GLY A 35 2.80 -2.80 -16.10
N LYS A 36 2.57 -3.55 -15.03
CA LYS A 36 1.58 -4.64 -14.98
C LYS A 36 0.56 -4.48 -13.85
N ARG A 37 0.40 -3.27 -13.36
CA ARG A 37 -0.58 -2.95 -12.31
C ARG A 37 -1.71 -2.16 -12.96
N CYS A 38 -2.92 -2.71 -12.93
CA CYS A 38 -4.06 -2.17 -13.66
C CYS A 38 -5.27 -1.94 -12.76
N ALA A 39 -6.19 -1.09 -13.20
CA ALA A 39 -7.50 -0.95 -12.60
C ALA A 39 -8.56 -0.81 -13.68
N LEU A 40 -9.73 -1.38 -13.43
CA LEU A 40 -10.89 -1.18 -14.29
C LEU A 40 -11.40 0.26 -14.11
N LYS A 41 -11.94 0.85 -15.16
CA LYS A 41 -12.28 2.29 -15.19
C LYS A 41 -13.30 2.77 -14.15
N ASN A 42 -14.10 1.86 -13.59
CA ASN A 42 -15.09 2.21 -12.57
C ASN A 42 -14.72 1.66 -11.18
N SER A 43 -13.47 1.28 -10.98
CA SER A 43 -13.01 0.79 -9.69
C SER A 43 -12.59 1.93 -8.77
N GLU A 44 -12.33 1.60 -7.51
CA GLU A 44 -11.92 2.55 -6.48
C GLU A 44 -10.77 1.98 -5.67
N ILE A 45 -9.82 2.82 -5.35
CA ILE A 45 -8.66 2.43 -4.54
C ILE A 45 -8.67 3.29 -3.27
N MET A 46 -8.44 2.67 -2.12
CA MET A 46 -8.39 3.39 -0.85
C MET A 46 -7.14 3.00 -0.07
N ILE A 47 -6.40 4.03 0.34
CA ILE A 47 -5.25 3.87 1.23
C ILE A 47 -5.54 4.52 2.57
N HIS A 48 -5.03 3.93 3.64
CA HIS A 48 -5.14 4.48 4.98
C HIS A 48 -4.10 3.86 5.91
N GLN A 49 -3.89 4.49 7.07
CA GLN A 49 -3.04 3.91 8.10
C GLN A 49 -3.73 2.72 8.78
N PRO A 50 -2.96 1.79 9.38
CA PRO A 50 -3.55 0.70 10.14
C PRO A 50 -4.46 1.21 11.27
N LEU A 51 -5.62 0.57 11.40
CA LEU A 51 -6.56 0.83 12.49
C LEU A 51 -6.32 -0.17 13.60
N ALA A 52 -6.48 0.29 14.86
CA ALA A 52 -6.31 -0.58 16.01
C ALA A 52 -7.18 -0.13 17.17
N SER A 53 -7.68 -1.12 17.91
CA SER A 53 -8.24 -0.94 19.25
C SER A 53 -7.34 -1.65 20.23
N LEU A 54 -7.03 -1.01 21.36
CA LEU A 54 -6.13 -1.56 22.35
C LEU A 54 -6.87 -1.72 23.69
N GLU A 55 -6.79 -2.93 24.25
CA GLU A 55 -7.34 -3.28 25.55
C GLU A 55 -6.27 -4.03 26.36
N GLY A 56 -6.40 -3.97 27.67
CA GLY A 56 -5.56 -4.73 28.58
C GLY A 56 -4.79 -3.85 29.56
N GLN A 57 -3.74 -4.42 30.14
CA GLN A 57 -2.87 -3.71 31.08
C GLN A 57 -2.04 -2.66 30.36
N ALA A 58 -1.65 -1.61 31.08
CA ALA A 58 -0.91 -0.48 30.53
C ALA A 58 0.38 -0.90 29.82
N SER A 59 1.11 -1.88 30.37
CA SER A 59 2.34 -2.39 29.76
C SER A 59 2.07 -3.08 28.42
N ASP A 60 0.98 -3.84 28.31
CA ASP A 60 0.59 -4.53 27.11
C ASP A 60 0.11 -3.54 26.04
N ILE A 61 -0.63 -2.51 26.44
CA ILE A 61 -1.07 -1.44 25.56
C ILE A 61 0.15 -0.71 24.98
N GLU A 62 1.15 -0.42 25.80
CA GLU A 62 2.38 0.24 25.35
C GLU A 62 3.14 -0.60 24.32
N ILE A 63 3.29 -1.90 24.57
CA ILE A 63 3.95 -2.83 23.65
C ILE A 63 3.20 -2.90 22.32
N ASN A 64 1.87 -3.03 22.37
CA ASN A 64 1.04 -3.10 21.17
C ASN A 64 1.04 -1.78 20.39
N ALA A 65 1.01 -0.64 21.09
CA ALA A 65 1.09 0.67 20.44
C ALA A 65 2.39 0.84 19.66
N LYS A 66 3.52 0.43 20.22
CA LYS A 66 4.82 0.46 19.53
C LYS A 66 4.84 -0.44 18.30
N ARG A 67 4.24 -1.62 18.40
CA ARG A 67 4.13 -2.58 17.28
C ARG A 67 3.32 -1.98 16.13
N ILE A 68 2.19 -1.36 16.44
CA ILE A 68 1.31 -0.73 15.46
C ILE A 68 2.02 0.44 14.75
N CYS A 69 2.73 1.29 15.50
CA CYS A 69 3.51 2.38 14.93
C CYS A 69 4.60 1.87 13.98
N LYS A 70 5.25 0.77 14.33
CA LYS A 70 6.25 0.11 13.49
C LYS A 70 5.63 -0.44 12.20
N GLN A 71 4.45 -1.06 12.29
CA GLN A 71 3.73 -1.55 11.12
C GLN A 71 3.29 -0.40 10.22
N LYS A 72 2.76 0.68 10.80
CA LYS A 72 2.37 1.89 10.05
C LYS A 72 3.54 2.42 9.22
N LYS A 73 4.70 2.55 9.83
CA LYS A 73 5.90 3.02 9.13
C LYS A 73 6.32 2.08 8.01
N LYS A 74 6.29 0.78 8.26
CA LYS A 74 6.65 -0.25 7.29
C LYS A 74 5.72 -0.21 6.07
N LEU A 75 4.41 -0.14 6.29
CA LEU A 75 3.42 -0.09 5.21
C LEU A 75 3.53 1.21 4.42
N SER A 76 3.77 2.33 5.09
CA SER A 76 3.99 3.62 4.43
C SER A 76 5.22 3.61 3.54
N LEU A 77 6.30 2.96 3.98
CA LEU A 77 7.52 2.77 3.18
C LEU A 77 7.23 1.93 1.93
N ILE A 78 6.48 0.84 2.06
CA ILE A 78 6.10 -0.01 0.93
C ILE A 78 5.30 0.79 -0.09
N LEU A 79 4.30 1.55 0.34
CA LEU A 79 3.51 2.40 -0.56
C LEU A 79 4.37 3.48 -1.22
N SER A 80 5.31 4.08 -0.48
CA SER A 80 6.23 5.07 -1.05
C SER A 80 7.13 4.45 -2.12
N GLU A 81 7.67 3.26 -1.88
CA GLU A 81 8.50 2.55 -2.85
C GLU A 81 7.73 2.13 -4.09
N ASN A 82 6.47 1.74 -3.93
CA ASN A 82 5.64 1.24 -5.03
C ASN A 82 4.91 2.34 -5.81
N SER A 83 4.83 3.55 -5.26
CA SER A 83 4.17 4.69 -5.88
C SER A 83 5.18 5.74 -6.34
N LYS A 84 4.69 6.89 -6.77
CA LYS A 84 5.54 8.04 -7.14
C LYS A 84 5.64 9.06 -5.99
N GLN A 85 5.21 8.69 -4.79
CA GLN A 85 5.06 9.63 -3.68
C GLN A 85 6.18 9.48 -2.66
N SER A 86 6.51 10.60 -2.00
CA SER A 86 7.42 10.60 -0.86
C SER A 86 6.78 9.93 0.35
N LEU A 87 7.60 9.44 1.27
CA LEU A 87 7.12 8.86 2.52
C LEU A 87 6.26 9.86 3.31
N GLU A 88 6.67 11.12 3.35
CA GLU A 88 5.94 12.18 4.06
C GLU A 88 4.54 12.38 3.49
N LYS A 89 4.41 12.38 2.16
CA LYS A 89 3.12 12.51 1.50
C LYS A 89 2.23 11.30 1.76
N ILE A 90 2.78 10.09 1.73
CA ILE A 90 2.03 8.87 2.05
C ILE A 90 1.50 8.93 3.49
N ILE A 91 2.33 9.31 4.45
CA ILE A 91 1.93 9.42 5.86
C ILE A 91 0.80 10.45 6.02
N HIS A 92 0.92 11.59 5.35
CA HIS A 92 -0.09 12.63 5.39
C HIS A 92 -1.41 12.16 4.78
N ASP A 93 -1.37 11.56 3.58
CA ASP A 93 -2.56 11.14 2.86
C ASP A 93 -3.27 9.97 3.55
N CYS A 94 -2.50 9.07 4.20
CA CYS A 94 -3.05 7.91 4.91
C CYS A 94 -3.55 8.22 6.33
N ASP A 95 -3.42 9.43 6.80
CA ASP A 95 -3.92 9.83 8.13
C ASP A 95 -5.44 9.64 8.26
N ARG A 96 -6.14 9.80 7.15
CA ARG A 96 -7.57 9.49 6.99
C ARG A 96 -7.73 8.56 5.81
N ASP A 97 -8.90 7.96 5.67
CA ASP A 97 -9.23 7.16 4.50
C ASP A 97 -9.10 8.04 3.25
N TYR A 98 -8.20 7.67 2.37
CA TYR A 98 -7.89 8.41 1.16
C TYR A 98 -8.35 7.62 -0.06
N TYR A 99 -9.43 8.07 -0.67
CA TYR A 99 -10.06 7.42 -1.81
C TYR A 99 -9.55 8.00 -3.11
N LEU A 100 -9.21 7.12 -4.04
CA LEU A 100 -8.75 7.49 -5.36
C LEU A 100 -9.57 6.76 -6.43
N ASP A 101 -9.98 7.50 -7.47
CA ASP A 101 -10.47 6.86 -8.68
C ASP A 101 -9.28 6.31 -9.49
N PRO A 102 -9.52 5.55 -10.58
CA PRO A 102 -8.40 4.97 -11.33
C PRO A 102 -7.44 6.01 -11.91
N LEU A 103 -7.92 7.15 -12.36
CA LEU A 103 -7.07 8.21 -12.90
C LEU A 103 -6.18 8.81 -11.81
N GLU A 104 -6.76 9.08 -10.64
CA GLU A 104 -6.02 9.58 -9.49
C GLU A 104 -4.98 8.56 -9.02
N ALA A 105 -5.35 7.27 -9.00
CA ALA A 105 -4.44 6.19 -8.64
C ALA A 105 -3.28 6.05 -9.65
N LEU A 106 -3.56 6.26 -10.93
CA LEU A 106 -2.53 6.26 -11.97
C LEU A 106 -1.54 7.41 -11.76
N GLU A 107 -2.02 8.60 -11.53
CA GLU A 107 -1.19 9.79 -11.28
C GLU A 107 -0.41 9.65 -9.97
N TYR A 108 -1.02 9.05 -8.96
CA TYR A 108 -0.37 8.78 -7.67
C TYR A 108 0.75 7.76 -7.80
N GLY A 109 0.65 6.86 -8.75
CA GLY A 109 1.66 5.83 -9.00
C GLY A 109 1.34 4.47 -8.41
N LEU A 110 0.09 4.24 -7.99
CA LEU A 110 -0.35 2.96 -7.44
C LEU A 110 -0.64 1.93 -8.54
N ILE A 111 -0.96 2.39 -9.74
CA ILE A 111 -1.21 1.56 -10.90
C ILE A 111 -0.47 2.12 -12.13
N ASP A 112 -0.40 1.34 -13.18
CA ASP A 112 0.30 1.68 -14.42
C ASP A 112 -0.66 1.89 -15.59
N GLU A 113 -1.85 1.31 -15.55
CA GLU A 113 -2.80 1.34 -16.66
C GLU A 113 -4.24 1.23 -16.17
N ILE A 114 -5.13 1.93 -16.87
CA ILE A 114 -6.59 1.81 -16.68
C ILE A 114 -7.14 1.02 -17.87
N ILE A 115 -7.86 -0.04 -17.57
CA ILE A 115 -8.41 -0.94 -18.61
C ILE A 115 -9.92 -1.02 -18.57
#